data_9c77effde2929370a92727b65a8f85d3
#
_entry.id   9c77effde2929370a92727b65a8f85d3
#
_cell.length_a   1.000
_cell.length_b   1.000
_cell.length_c   1.000
_cell.angle_alpha   90.00
_cell.angle_beta   90.00
_cell.angle_gamma   90.00
#
_symmetry.space_group_name_H-M   'P 1'
#
loop_
_entity.id
_entity.type
_entity.pdbx_description
1 polymer ?
#
loop_
_entity_poly.entity_id
_entity_poly.type
_entity_poly.pdbx_seq_one_letter_code
_entity_poly.pdbx_strand_id
1 'polypeptide(L)'
;MFTKQIERINFASAKNIPEYTDFLDIQIKSFQDFFQLETKSDARGNEGLYNTFMENFPITDTKNQFVLEFLDYFIDPPRYSIQECIERGLTYSVPLKARLKLYCTDPEHEDFETIVQDVYLGVIPYMTPSGTFVINGAERVVVSQLHRSPGVFFG
;
A
#
# COMPACT_ATOMS: atom_id res chain seq x y z
N MET A 1 -43.70 -9.72 4.17
CA MET A 1 -43.10 -11.08 4.16
C MET A 1 -42.16 -11.18 5.33
N PHE A 2 -42.55 -11.82 6.41
CA PHE A 2 -41.66 -11.95 7.59
C PHE A 2 -40.64 -13.06 7.32
N THR A 3 -39.37 -12.69 7.09
CA THR A 3 -38.28 -13.65 7.09
C THR A 3 -38.07 -14.13 8.51
N LYS A 4 -38.55 -15.34 8.79
CA LYS A 4 -38.30 -16.02 10.05
C LYS A 4 -36.79 -16.26 10.14
N GLN A 5 -36.08 -15.51 11.00
CA GLN A 5 -34.70 -15.78 11.31
C GLN A 5 -34.60 -17.18 11.92
N ILE A 6 -33.94 -18.09 11.21
CA ILE A 6 -33.68 -19.43 11.72
C ILE A 6 -32.52 -19.30 12.71
N GLU A 7 -32.84 -19.48 13.98
CA GLU A 7 -31.82 -19.51 15.04
C GLU A 7 -30.98 -20.80 14.91
N ARG A 8 -29.69 -20.63 14.72
CA ARG A 8 -28.74 -21.77 14.66
C ARG A 8 -28.37 -22.20 16.05
N ILE A 9 -28.64 -23.46 16.37
CA ILE A 9 -28.24 -24.07 17.64
C ILE A 9 -26.86 -24.67 17.49
N ASN A 10 -25.92 -24.28 18.34
CA ASN A 10 -24.59 -24.82 18.36
C ASN A 10 -24.51 -25.97 19.38
N PHE A 11 -24.27 -27.18 18.89
CA PHE A 11 -24.10 -28.39 19.70
C PHE A 11 -22.63 -28.71 20.03
N ALA A 12 -21.67 -27.83 19.69
CA ALA A 12 -20.29 -28.06 19.96
C ALA A 12 -19.99 -27.98 21.47
N SER A 13 -19.19 -28.90 21.95
CA SER A 13 -18.73 -28.91 23.34
C SER A 13 -17.51 -28.01 23.59
N ALA A 14 -16.85 -27.54 22.54
CA ALA A 14 -15.71 -26.66 22.61
C ALA A 14 -16.14 -25.22 22.95
N LYS A 15 -15.58 -24.65 24.01
CA LYS A 15 -15.85 -23.27 24.45
C LYS A 15 -15.17 -22.21 23.57
N ASN A 16 -14.06 -22.55 22.97
CA ASN A 16 -13.31 -21.69 22.05
C ASN A 16 -13.23 -22.38 20.69
N ILE A 17 -14.04 -21.93 19.75
CA ILE A 17 -13.93 -22.34 18.36
C ILE A 17 -13.00 -21.31 17.71
N PRO A 18 -11.85 -21.72 17.10
CA PRO A 18 -11.03 -20.80 16.36
C PRO A 18 -11.84 -20.20 15.21
N GLU A 19 -11.78 -18.88 15.09
CA GLU A 19 -12.39 -18.20 13.95
C GLU A 19 -11.72 -18.67 12.65
N TYR A 20 -12.55 -19.00 11.66
CA TYR A 20 -12.02 -19.31 10.34
C TYR A 20 -11.46 -18.03 9.73
N THR A 21 -10.17 -18.06 9.40
CA THR A 21 -9.56 -16.98 8.62
C THR A 21 -10.10 -16.99 7.20
N ASP A 22 -10.35 -15.79 6.65
CA ASP A 22 -10.68 -15.64 5.25
C ASP A 22 -9.46 -16.07 4.40
N PHE A 23 -9.68 -16.90 3.39
CA PHE A 23 -8.61 -17.36 2.49
C PHE A 23 -7.96 -16.22 1.67
N LEU A 24 -8.65 -15.10 1.53
CA LEU A 24 -8.14 -13.90 0.84
C LEU A 24 -7.43 -12.92 1.78
N ASP A 25 -7.48 -13.16 3.08
CA ASP A 25 -6.98 -12.22 4.09
C ASP A 25 -5.47 -11.96 3.94
N ILE A 26 -4.69 -12.97 3.59
CA ILE A 26 -3.24 -12.84 3.40
C ILE A 26 -2.92 -11.81 2.30
N GLN A 27 -3.55 -11.92 1.15
CA GLN A 27 -3.35 -11.02 0.01
C GLN A 27 -3.82 -9.61 0.34
N ILE A 28 -5.04 -9.47 0.84
CA ILE A 28 -5.66 -8.18 1.13
C ILE A 28 -4.90 -7.44 2.23
N LYS A 29 -4.58 -8.14 3.32
CA LYS A 29 -3.89 -7.55 4.46
C LYS A 29 -2.47 -7.11 4.10
N SER A 30 -1.72 -7.93 3.38
CA SER A 30 -0.36 -7.58 2.96
C SER A 30 -0.35 -6.34 2.06
N PHE A 31 -1.36 -6.17 1.21
CA PHE A 31 -1.48 -5.00 0.35
C PHE A 31 -1.90 -3.75 1.14
N GLN A 32 -2.80 -3.88 2.10
CA GLN A 32 -3.16 -2.81 3.02
C GLN A 32 -1.96 -2.35 3.86
N ASP A 33 -1.17 -3.28 4.37
CA ASP A 33 0.04 -3.00 5.13
C ASP A 33 1.12 -2.32 4.27
N PHE A 34 1.20 -2.68 2.99
CA PHE A 34 2.12 -2.04 2.06
C PHE A 34 1.81 -0.56 1.84
N PHE A 35 0.54 -0.22 1.59
CA PHE A 35 0.14 1.16 1.33
C PHE A 35 -0.15 1.97 2.58
N GLN A 36 -0.66 1.37 3.63
CA GLN A 36 -1.08 2.03 4.88
C GLN A 36 -1.95 3.28 4.66
N LEU A 37 -2.86 3.23 3.68
CA LEU A 37 -3.69 4.38 3.29
C LEU A 37 -4.72 4.78 4.34
N GLU A 38 -5.22 3.83 5.10
CA GLU A 38 -6.19 4.07 6.17
C GLU A 38 -5.55 4.68 7.43
N THR A 39 -4.24 4.58 7.54
CA THR A 39 -3.48 5.10 8.67
C THR A 39 -3.07 6.55 8.39
N LYS A 40 -3.24 7.43 9.38
CA LYS A 40 -2.75 8.81 9.29
C LYS A 40 -1.22 8.82 9.11
N SER A 41 -0.71 9.80 8.37
CA SER A 41 0.73 9.98 8.10
C SER A 41 1.61 9.79 9.33
N ASP A 42 1.22 10.40 10.45
CA ASP A 42 2.01 10.41 11.70
C ASP A 42 2.01 9.05 12.43
N ALA A 43 1.07 8.16 12.09
CA ALA A 43 0.88 6.88 12.74
C ALA A 43 1.30 5.69 11.87
N ARG A 44 1.84 5.95 10.67
CA ARG A 44 2.31 4.90 9.77
C ARG A 44 3.54 4.21 10.32
N GLY A 45 3.54 2.87 10.27
CA GLY A 45 4.70 2.06 10.65
C GLY A 45 5.80 2.10 9.58
N ASN A 46 7.04 1.84 9.98
CA ASN A 46 8.19 1.72 9.07
C ASN A 46 8.13 0.43 8.24
N GLU A 47 7.08 0.29 7.44
CA GLU A 47 6.82 -0.88 6.61
C GLU A 47 6.37 -0.46 5.21
N GLY A 48 6.60 -1.32 4.22
CA GLY A 48 6.11 -1.15 2.87
C GLY A 48 6.59 0.13 2.18
N LEU A 49 5.67 0.83 1.53
CA LEU A 49 5.97 2.02 0.74
C LEU A 49 6.47 3.19 1.59
N TYR A 50 5.93 3.38 2.79
CA TYR A 50 6.38 4.43 3.70
C TYR A 50 7.85 4.26 4.09
N ASN A 51 8.28 3.04 4.42
CA ASN A 51 9.67 2.75 4.75
C ASN A 51 10.60 3.06 3.56
N THR A 52 10.20 2.71 2.35
CA THR A 52 10.97 3.00 1.13
C THR A 52 11.19 4.50 0.95
N PHE A 53 10.18 5.33 1.20
CA PHE A 53 10.35 6.78 1.16
C PHE A 53 11.27 7.28 2.27
N MET A 54 11.11 6.79 3.48
CA MET A 54 11.92 7.22 4.63
C MET A 54 13.40 6.85 4.49
N GLU A 55 13.72 5.73 3.84
CA GLU A 55 15.10 5.33 3.56
C GLU A 55 15.79 6.20 2.49
N ASN A 56 15.03 6.70 1.53
CA ASN A 56 15.56 7.49 0.42
C ASN A 56 15.56 8.99 0.69
N PHE A 57 14.76 9.48 1.63
CA PHE A 57 14.71 10.88 2.02
C PHE A 57 15.26 11.10 3.44
N PRO A 58 15.77 12.29 3.73
CA PRO A 58 15.92 13.46 2.88
C PRO A 58 17.05 13.36 1.85
N ILE A 59 16.86 14.01 0.70
CA ILE A 59 17.90 14.15 -0.33
C ILE A 59 18.53 15.52 -0.19
N THR A 60 19.85 15.54 -0.08
CA THR A 60 20.63 16.78 0.04
C THR A 60 21.51 16.99 -1.18
N ASP A 61 21.74 18.25 -1.54
CA ASP A 61 22.73 18.61 -2.56
C ASP A 61 24.16 18.30 -2.10
N THR A 62 25.06 18.15 -3.05
CA THR A 62 26.51 17.94 -2.81
C THR A 62 27.16 19.00 -1.93
N LYS A 63 26.63 20.22 -1.93
CA LYS A 63 27.06 21.34 -1.09
C LYS A 63 26.25 21.50 0.20
N ASN A 64 25.29 20.61 0.45
CA ASN A 64 24.35 20.67 1.58
C ASN A 64 23.56 22.00 1.70
N GLN A 65 23.32 22.67 0.57
CA GLN A 65 22.59 23.94 0.54
C GLN A 65 21.09 23.74 0.41
N PHE A 66 20.68 22.74 -0.38
CA PHE A 66 19.26 22.42 -0.62
C PHE A 66 18.92 21.05 -0.05
N VAL A 67 17.76 20.96 0.58
CA VAL A 67 17.24 19.72 1.16
C VAL A 67 15.85 19.47 0.59
N LEU A 68 15.65 18.26 0.05
CA LEU A 68 14.37 17.76 -0.39
C LEU A 68 13.86 16.75 0.64
N GLU A 69 12.80 17.10 1.35
CA GLU A 69 12.20 16.32 2.42
C GLU A 69 10.89 15.70 1.95
N PHE A 70 10.66 14.46 2.35
CA PHE A 70 9.39 13.76 2.14
C PHE A 70 8.43 14.06 3.29
N LEU A 71 7.21 14.48 2.97
CA LEU A 71 6.17 14.77 3.95
C LEU A 71 5.14 13.65 4.03
N ASP A 72 4.55 13.29 2.89
CA ASP A 72 3.49 12.29 2.82
C ASP A 72 3.35 11.75 1.39
N TYR A 73 2.63 10.66 1.24
CA TYR A 73 2.19 10.15 -0.05
C TYR A 73 0.70 9.85 -0.05
N PHE A 74 0.10 9.92 -1.21
CA PHE A 74 -1.31 9.60 -1.40
C PHE A 74 -1.57 9.09 -2.81
N ILE A 75 -2.70 8.47 -3.00
CA ILE A 75 -3.15 7.97 -4.27
C ILE A 75 -4.40 8.72 -4.72
N ASP A 76 -4.49 8.97 -6.02
CA ASP A 76 -5.72 9.47 -6.64
C ASP A 76 -6.64 8.28 -7.01
N PRO A 77 -7.94 8.53 -7.21
CA PRO A 77 -8.85 7.51 -7.69
C PRO A 77 -8.39 6.91 -9.03
N PRO A 78 -8.65 5.63 -9.29
CA PRO A 78 -8.31 4.99 -10.54
C PRO A 78 -9.07 5.65 -11.70
N ARG A 79 -8.40 5.77 -12.85
CA ARG A 79 -8.97 6.39 -14.05
C ARG A 79 -10.06 5.55 -14.70
N TYR A 80 -9.94 4.23 -14.62
CA TYR A 80 -10.87 3.27 -15.20
C TYR A 80 -11.37 2.31 -14.13
N SER A 81 -12.60 1.84 -14.29
CA SER A 81 -13.14 0.78 -13.42
C SER A 81 -12.49 -0.56 -13.70
N ILE A 82 -12.63 -1.50 -12.78
CA ILE A 82 -12.12 -2.87 -12.93
C ILE A 82 -12.66 -3.52 -14.20
N GLN A 83 -13.96 -3.37 -14.45
CA GLN A 83 -14.62 -3.96 -15.59
C GLN A 83 -14.12 -3.36 -16.92
N GLU A 84 -13.97 -2.03 -16.97
CA GLU A 84 -13.42 -1.35 -18.15
C GLU A 84 -11.98 -1.79 -18.44
N CYS A 85 -11.16 -2.02 -17.42
CA CYS A 85 -9.80 -2.54 -17.58
C CYS A 85 -9.80 -3.95 -18.18
N ILE A 86 -10.71 -4.82 -17.74
CA ILE A 86 -10.85 -6.18 -18.29
C ILE A 86 -11.29 -6.15 -19.75
N GLU A 87 -12.30 -5.35 -20.06
CA GLU A 87 -12.87 -5.26 -21.41
C GLU A 87 -11.90 -4.64 -22.41
N ARG A 88 -11.15 -3.64 -22.00
CA ARG A 88 -10.22 -2.88 -22.88
C ARG A 88 -8.78 -3.41 -22.85
N GLY A 89 -8.48 -4.43 -22.07
CA GLY A 89 -7.11 -4.95 -21.94
C GLY A 89 -6.16 -3.99 -21.22
N LEU A 90 -6.66 -3.20 -20.26
CA LEU A 90 -5.91 -2.23 -19.48
C LEU A 90 -5.50 -2.80 -18.12
N THR A 91 -4.58 -2.10 -17.46
CA THR A 91 -4.18 -2.42 -16.08
C THR A 91 -4.97 -1.52 -15.11
N TYR A 92 -5.60 -2.15 -14.11
CA TYR A 92 -6.25 -1.43 -13.02
C TYR A 92 -5.18 -0.86 -12.08
N SER A 93 -4.96 0.44 -12.16
CA SER A 93 -3.89 1.12 -11.45
C SER A 93 -4.36 2.48 -10.91
N VAL A 94 -3.67 2.95 -9.90
CA VAL A 94 -3.89 4.24 -9.26
C VAL A 94 -2.67 5.14 -9.40
N PRO A 95 -2.84 6.44 -9.64
CA PRO A 95 -1.74 7.40 -9.62
C PRO A 95 -1.19 7.56 -8.21
N LEU A 96 0.13 7.45 -8.06
CA LEU A 96 0.83 7.72 -6.82
C LEU A 96 1.43 9.13 -6.87
N LYS A 97 1.15 9.91 -5.85
CA LYS A 97 1.72 11.24 -5.63
C LYS A 97 2.42 11.29 -4.28
N ALA A 98 3.52 12.03 -4.23
CA ALA A 98 4.21 12.33 -2.99
C ALA A 98 4.20 13.83 -2.75
N ARG A 99 3.99 14.22 -1.49
CA ARG A 99 4.13 15.61 -1.05
C ARG A 99 5.55 15.81 -0.56
N LEU A 100 6.28 16.65 -1.29
CA LEU A 100 7.67 16.94 -1.04
C LEU A 100 7.84 18.41 -0.63
N LYS A 101 8.82 18.65 0.23
CA LYS A 101 9.21 19.97 0.69
C LYS A 101 10.66 20.23 0.30
N LEU A 102 10.88 21.30 -0.43
CA LEU A 102 12.21 21.78 -0.78
C LEU A 102 12.51 23.04 0.02
N TYR A 103 13.61 23.06 0.74
CA TYR A 103 14.07 24.23 1.49
C TYR A 103 15.58 24.38 1.38
N CYS A 104 16.05 25.61 1.61
CA CYS A 104 17.45 25.95 1.63
C CYS A 104 17.94 26.06 3.08
N THR A 105 19.10 25.50 3.37
CA THR A 105 19.75 25.57 4.67
C THR A 105 20.89 26.60 4.72
N ASP A 106 21.22 27.21 3.57
CA ASP A 106 22.30 28.17 3.46
C ASP A 106 21.83 29.58 3.90
N PRO A 107 22.51 30.20 4.86
CA PRO A 107 22.21 31.57 5.29
C PRO A 107 22.47 32.63 4.20
N GLU A 108 23.24 32.33 3.15
CA GLU A 108 23.46 33.25 2.02
C GLU A 108 22.24 33.34 1.08
N HIS A 109 21.29 32.40 1.19
CA HIS A 109 20.08 32.31 0.37
C HIS A 109 18.81 32.47 1.20
N GLU A 110 18.79 33.43 2.15
CA GLU A 110 17.62 33.72 3.00
C GLU A 110 16.35 34.07 2.21
N ASP A 111 16.48 34.50 0.96
CA ASP A 111 15.37 34.85 0.07
C ASP A 111 14.68 33.62 -0.57
N PHE A 112 15.18 32.39 -0.35
CA PHE A 112 14.58 31.19 -0.90
C PHE A 112 13.35 30.76 -0.10
N GLU A 113 12.19 30.90 -0.69
CA GLU A 113 10.95 30.43 -0.08
C GLU A 113 10.88 28.90 -0.09
N THR A 114 10.45 28.33 1.03
CA THR A 114 10.17 26.91 1.14
C THR A 114 9.03 26.51 0.18
N ILE A 115 9.33 25.57 -0.71
CA ILE A 115 8.34 25.06 -1.68
C ILE A 115 7.80 23.74 -1.19
N VAL A 116 6.48 23.64 -1.05
CA VAL A 116 5.76 22.38 -0.80
C VAL A 116 4.91 22.08 -2.02
N GLN A 117 5.13 20.92 -2.62
CA GLN A 117 4.44 20.53 -3.85
C GLN A 117 4.12 19.04 -3.86
N ASP A 118 2.98 18.71 -4.47
CA ASP A 118 2.60 17.34 -4.74
C ASP A 118 3.18 16.91 -6.10
N VAL A 119 4.04 15.90 -6.07
CA VAL A 119 4.75 15.39 -7.25
C VAL A 119 4.16 14.06 -7.67
N TYR A 120 3.78 13.96 -8.94
CA TYR A 120 3.35 12.71 -9.54
C TYR A 120 4.57 11.79 -9.76
N LEU A 121 4.53 10.60 -9.18
CA LEU A 121 5.61 9.63 -9.28
C LEU A 121 5.35 8.56 -10.35
N GLY A 122 4.10 8.20 -10.55
CA GLY A 122 3.72 7.15 -11.50
C GLY A 122 2.42 6.48 -11.13
N VAL A 123 2.15 5.35 -11.75
CA VAL A 123 0.98 4.51 -11.46
C VAL A 123 1.41 3.20 -10.82
N ILE A 124 0.62 2.73 -9.87
CA ILE A 124 0.83 1.44 -9.21
C ILE A 124 -0.42 0.58 -9.43
N PRO A 125 -0.27 -0.69 -9.83
CA PRO A 125 -1.39 -1.61 -9.89
C PRO A 125 -2.09 -1.69 -8.53
N TYR A 126 -3.42 -1.63 -8.54
CA TYR A 126 -4.21 -1.64 -7.32
C TYR A 126 -5.00 -2.94 -7.19
N MET A 127 -5.03 -3.49 -5.98
CA MET A 127 -5.73 -4.73 -5.69
C MET A 127 -7.25 -4.54 -5.75
N THR A 128 -7.95 -5.46 -6.38
CA THR A 128 -9.40 -5.52 -6.37
C THR A 128 -9.91 -6.01 -5.01
N PRO A 129 -11.19 -5.80 -4.68
CA PRO A 129 -11.78 -6.34 -3.45
C PRO A 129 -11.67 -7.86 -3.30
N SER A 130 -11.50 -8.58 -4.42
CA SER A 130 -11.29 -10.04 -4.44
C SER A 130 -9.85 -10.47 -4.17
N GLY A 131 -8.94 -9.55 -3.88
CA GLY A 131 -7.52 -9.84 -3.65
C GLY A 131 -6.72 -10.12 -4.92
N THR A 132 -7.22 -9.74 -6.08
CA THR A 132 -6.59 -9.95 -7.39
C THR A 132 -6.08 -8.63 -7.97
N PHE A 133 -5.24 -8.72 -8.99
CA PHE A 133 -4.80 -7.59 -9.81
C PHE A 133 -5.29 -7.78 -11.24
N VAL A 134 -5.66 -6.69 -11.89
CA VAL A 134 -5.99 -6.70 -13.32
C VAL A 134 -4.83 -6.09 -14.08
N ILE A 135 -4.11 -6.94 -14.80
CA ILE A 135 -2.92 -6.57 -15.60
C ILE A 135 -3.20 -6.88 -17.07
N ASN A 136 -3.20 -5.85 -17.91
CA ASN A 136 -3.50 -5.97 -19.35
C ASN A 136 -4.83 -6.72 -19.63
N GLY A 137 -5.83 -6.48 -18.79
CA GLY A 137 -7.15 -7.12 -18.89
C GLY A 137 -7.23 -8.53 -18.32
N ALA A 138 -6.12 -9.11 -17.86
CA ALA A 138 -6.09 -10.42 -17.22
C ALA A 138 -6.13 -10.25 -15.69
N GLU A 139 -7.06 -10.94 -15.05
CA GLU A 139 -7.13 -10.99 -13.59
C GLU A 139 -6.10 -11.99 -13.05
N ARG A 140 -5.21 -11.52 -12.21
CA ARG A 140 -4.09 -12.29 -11.66
C ARG A 140 -4.05 -12.20 -10.15
N VAL A 141 -3.56 -13.25 -9.52
CA VAL A 141 -3.37 -13.33 -8.07
C VAL A 141 -1.92 -13.64 -7.75
N VAL A 142 -1.39 -13.03 -6.70
CA VAL A 142 -0.09 -13.37 -6.15
C VAL A 142 -0.27 -14.57 -5.22
N VAL A 143 0.31 -15.71 -5.58
CA VAL A 143 0.24 -16.93 -4.77
C VAL A 143 1.33 -16.94 -3.71
N SER A 144 0.99 -17.40 -2.52
CA SER A 144 1.95 -17.59 -1.44
C SER A 144 2.84 -18.79 -1.70
N GLN A 145 4.13 -18.65 -1.42
CA GLN A 145 5.10 -19.74 -1.51
C GLN A 145 5.61 -20.09 -0.12
N LEU A 146 5.51 -21.37 0.23
CA LEU A 146 6.14 -21.89 1.43
C LEU A 146 7.61 -22.15 1.17
N HIS A 147 8.48 -21.32 1.72
CA HIS A 147 9.92 -21.43 1.57
C HIS A 147 10.55 -22.00 2.84
N ARG A 148 11.44 -22.98 2.67
CA ARG A 148 12.19 -23.52 3.80
C ARG A 148 13.20 -22.50 4.31
N SER A 149 13.25 -22.29 5.62
CA SER A 149 14.27 -21.43 6.22
C SER A 149 15.67 -21.95 5.94
N PRO A 150 16.65 -21.06 5.69
CA PRO A 150 18.06 -21.47 5.64
C PRO A 150 18.45 -22.16 6.95
N GLY A 151 19.09 -23.29 6.86
CA GLY A 151 19.48 -24.06 8.03
C GLY A 151 20.46 -25.15 7.64
N VAL A 152 21.14 -25.72 8.66
CA VAL A 152 22.09 -26.82 8.51
C VAL A 152 21.59 -28.00 9.34
N PHE A 153 21.52 -29.17 8.74
CA PHE A 153 21.23 -30.41 9.42
C PHE A 153 22.53 -31.22 9.53
N PHE A 154 22.83 -31.65 10.72
CA PHE A 154 23.92 -32.60 11.00
C PHE A 154 23.31 -33.99 11.09
N GLY A 155 23.73 -34.91 10.21
CA GLY A 155 23.33 -36.31 10.21
C GLY A 155 24.37 -37.20 10.90
#